data_696968cd47f251a925110dd730eda8cc
#
_entry.id   696968cd47f251a925110dd730eda8cc
#
_cell.length_a   1.000
_cell.length_b   1.000
_cell.length_c   1.000
_cell.angle_alpha   90.00
_cell.angle_beta   90.00
_cell.angle_gamma   90.00
#
_symmetry.space_group_name_H-M   'P 1'
#
loop_
_entity.id
_entity.type
_entity.pdbx_description
1 polymer ?
#
loop_
_entity_poly.entity_id
_entity_poly.type
_entity_poly.pdbx_seq_one_letter_code
_entity_poly.pdbx_strand_id
1 'polypeptide(L)'
;MPFHEHISTKFGATIVLWQLTENEQTIATLLSEKEQSLIDSQNLSPKRFCERAASRLSLNRIKETLNDDITYTAEGKPHLLRKSGHISISHTKEWVAVAYHPFLPIGIDIERIGE
;
A
#
# COMPACT_ATOMS: atom_id res chain seq x y z
N MET A 1 -12.51 -5.97 -12.70
CA MET A 1 -11.48 -5.26 -11.91
C MET A 1 -10.17 -5.99 -12.05
N PRO A 2 -9.08 -5.28 -12.33
CA PRO A 2 -7.79 -5.92 -12.53
C PRO A 2 -7.09 -6.35 -11.23
N PHE A 3 -7.62 -5.99 -10.07
CA PHE A 3 -7.00 -6.37 -8.82
C PHE A 3 -7.88 -7.33 -8.04
N HIS A 4 -7.25 -8.16 -7.24
CA HIS A 4 -7.94 -8.96 -6.24
C HIS A 4 -7.75 -8.28 -4.89
N GLU A 5 -8.84 -7.81 -4.35
CA GLU A 5 -8.87 -7.22 -3.04
C GLU A 5 -9.29 -8.28 -2.05
N HIS A 6 -8.51 -8.47 -1.02
CA HIS A 6 -8.88 -9.34 0.08
C HIS A 6 -8.70 -8.55 1.36
N ILE A 7 -9.81 -8.26 2.03
CA ILE A 7 -9.78 -7.50 3.27
C ILE A 7 -10.10 -8.44 4.42
N SER A 8 -9.23 -8.44 5.41
CA SER A 8 -9.40 -9.25 6.61
C SER A 8 -9.19 -8.38 7.83
N THR A 9 -10.00 -8.59 8.87
CA THR A 9 -9.82 -7.92 10.16
C THR A 9 -9.67 -8.96 11.24
N LYS A 10 -8.64 -8.75 12.08
CA LYS A 10 -8.37 -9.64 13.20
C LYS A 10 -7.64 -8.85 14.28
N PHE A 11 -8.09 -8.97 15.53
CA PHE A 11 -7.49 -8.27 16.67
C PHE A 11 -7.39 -6.75 16.46
N GLY A 12 -8.38 -6.17 15.76
CA GLY A 12 -8.39 -4.74 15.47
C GLY A 12 -7.56 -4.32 14.28
N ALA A 13 -6.83 -5.24 13.65
CA ALA A 13 -6.03 -4.95 12.47
C ALA A 13 -6.86 -5.14 11.20
N THR A 14 -6.59 -4.32 10.19
CA THR A 14 -7.16 -4.46 8.85
C THR A 14 -6.04 -4.76 7.89
N ILE A 15 -6.23 -5.80 7.07
CA ILE A 15 -5.22 -6.22 6.10
C ILE A 15 -5.86 -6.18 4.72
N VAL A 16 -5.18 -5.54 3.77
CA VAL A 16 -5.61 -5.46 2.38
C VAL A 16 -4.53 -6.10 1.52
N LEU A 17 -4.94 -7.02 0.65
CA LEU A 17 -4.07 -7.65 -0.33
C LEU A 17 -4.43 -7.14 -1.72
N TRP A 18 -3.42 -6.73 -2.47
CA TRP A 18 -3.58 -6.25 -3.84
C TRP A 18 -2.71 -7.09 -4.76
N GLN A 19 -3.32 -7.72 -5.75
CA GLN A 19 -2.56 -8.46 -6.76
C GLN A 19 -2.08 -7.51 -7.85
N LEU A 20 -0.77 -7.51 -8.09
CA LEU A 20 -0.15 -6.63 -9.08
C LEU A 20 -0.32 -7.25 -10.47
N THR A 21 -1.42 -6.90 -11.14
CA THR A 21 -1.70 -7.34 -12.51
C THR A 21 -1.62 -6.17 -13.49
N GLU A 22 -1.58 -4.95 -12.98
CA GLU A 22 -1.57 -3.75 -13.80
C GLU A 22 -0.14 -3.37 -14.20
N ASN A 23 -0.02 -2.74 -15.36
CA ASN A 23 1.22 -2.07 -15.70
C ASN A 23 1.17 -0.63 -15.13
N GLU A 24 2.28 0.09 -15.29
CA GLU A 24 2.45 1.45 -14.78
C GLU A 24 1.33 2.39 -15.25
N GLN A 25 1.00 2.37 -16.53
CA GLN A 25 -0.02 3.26 -17.08
C GLN A 25 -1.41 2.92 -16.55
N THR A 26 -1.72 1.64 -16.47
CA THR A 26 -3.03 1.19 -16.01
C THR A 26 -3.25 1.55 -14.55
N ILE A 27 -2.28 1.27 -13.69
CA ILE A 27 -2.45 1.54 -12.26
C ILE A 27 -2.48 3.05 -11.99
N ALA A 28 -1.78 3.84 -12.79
CA ALA A 28 -1.79 5.30 -12.65
C ALA A 28 -3.19 5.87 -12.84
N THR A 29 -4.02 5.27 -13.70
CA THR A 29 -5.38 5.75 -13.91
C THR A 29 -6.28 5.61 -12.69
N LEU A 30 -5.90 4.77 -11.73
CA LEU A 30 -6.67 4.55 -10.51
C LEU A 30 -6.31 5.55 -9.41
N LEU A 31 -5.22 6.30 -9.60
CA LEU A 31 -4.75 7.29 -8.62
C LEU A 31 -5.38 8.64 -8.91
N SER A 32 -5.58 9.45 -7.86
CA SER A 32 -5.90 10.85 -8.03
C SER A 32 -4.68 11.61 -8.57
N GLU A 33 -4.89 12.83 -9.08
CA GLU A 33 -3.78 13.66 -9.56
C GLU A 33 -2.76 13.92 -8.45
N LYS A 34 -3.24 14.18 -7.24
CA LYS A 34 -2.37 14.41 -6.09
C LYS A 34 -1.55 13.17 -5.78
N GLU A 35 -2.18 12.01 -5.74
CA GLU A 35 -1.51 10.75 -5.46
C GLU A 35 -0.45 10.44 -6.51
N GLN A 36 -0.80 10.62 -7.77
CA GLN A 36 0.13 10.38 -8.87
C GLN A 36 1.32 11.32 -8.79
N SER A 37 1.09 12.61 -8.52
CA SER A 37 2.17 13.59 -8.38
C SER A 37 3.12 13.22 -7.24
N LEU A 38 2.59 12.79 -6.10
CA LEU A 38 3.41 12.42 -4.96
C LEU A 38 4.29 11.21 -5.27
N ILE A 39 3.75 10.23 -5.97
CA ILE A 39 4.52 9.03 -6.32
C ILE A 39 5.52 9.33 -7.44
N ASP A 40 5.12 10.11 -8.44
CA ASP A 40 6.02 10.52 -9.53
C ASP A 40 7.23 11.29 -9.00
N SER A 41 7.04 12.10 -7.96
CA SER A 41 8.13 12.89 -7.39
C SER A 41 9.22 12.03 -6.74
N GLN A 42 8.93 10.75 -6.48
CA GLN A 42 9.90 9.82 -5.90
C GLN A 42 10.86 9.24 -6.95
N ASN A 43 10.54 9.43 -8.22
CA ASN A 43 11.43 9.04 -9.33
C ASN A 43 11.75 7.54 -9.33
N LEU A 44 10.71 6.73 -9.21
CA LEU A 44 10.83 5.28 -9.07
C LEU A 44 10.89 4.57 -10.41
N SER A 45 11.45 3.36 -10.43
CA SER A 45 11.31 2.46 -11.58
C SER A 45 9.84 2.09 -11.79
N PRO A 46 9.45 1.60 -12.99
CA PRO A 46 8.06 1.20 -13.23
C PRO A 46 7.55 0.19 -12.23
N LYS A 47 8.36 -0.79 -11.84
CA LYS A 47 7.97 -1.79 -10.86
C LYS A 47 7.72 -1.18 -9.49
N ARG A 48 8.62 -0.31 -9.04
CA ARG A 48 8.49 0.36 -7.74
C ARG A 48 7.30 1.32 -7.76
N PHE A 49 7.05 1.97 -8.88
CA PHE A 49 5.86 2.80 -9.04
C PHE A 49 4.59 1.98 -8.81
N CYS A 50 4.50 0.80 -9.43
CA CYS A 50 3.32 -0.06 -9.25
C CYS A 50 3.16 -0.50 -7.80
N GLU A 51 4.24 -0.85 -7.13
CA GLU A 51 4.21 -1.23 -5.71
C GLU A 51 3.73 -0.07 -4.83
N ARG A 52 4.24 1.14 -5.06
CA ARG A 52 3.83 2.32 -4.29
C ARG A 52 2.39 2.70 -4.57
N ALA A 53 1.98 2.63 -5.83
CA ALA A 53 0.59 2.91 -6.22
C ALA A 53 -0.37 1.91 -5.59
N ALA A 54 -0.05 0.61 -5.63
CA ALA A 54 -0.89 -0.41 -5.02
C ALA A 54 -0.98 -0.23 -3.51
N SER A 55 0.11 0.18 -2.85
CA SER A 55 0.10 0.47 -1.42
C SER A 55 -0.85 1.62 -1.10
N ARG A 56 -0.80 2.71 -1.88
CA ARG A 56 -1.69 3.86 -1.67
C ARG A 56 -3.15 3.47 -1.91
N LEU A 57 -3.41 2.75 -2.99
CA LEU A 57 -4.77 2.32 -3.33
C LEU A 57 -5.32 1.36 -2.27
N SER A 58 -4.48 0.49 -1.74
CA SER A 58 -4.87 -0.42 -0.64
C SER A 58 -5.25 0.36 0.61
N LEU A 59 -4.48 1.40 0.97
CA LEU A 59 -4.82 2.24 2.11
C LEU A 59 -6.12 2.98 1.90
N ASN A 60 -6.48 3.32 0.66
CA ASN A 60 -7.75 3.97 0.36
C ASN A 60 -8.95 3.07 0.64
N ARG A 61 -8.74 1.77 0.82
CA ARG A 61 -9.78 0.82 1.24
C ARG A 61 -9.98 0.80 2.74
N ILE A 62 -9.09 1.44 3.50
CA ILE A 62 -9.17 1.50 4.95
C ILE A 62 -9.70 2.87 5.33
N LYS A 63 -10.92 2.90 5.85
CA LYS A 63 -11.67 4.14 6.10
C LYS A 63 -10.88 5.14 6.95
N GLU A 64 -10.20 4.64 7.98
CA GLU A 64 -9.48 5.49 8.93
C GLU A 64 -8.29 6.21 8.32
N THR A 65 -7.80 5.75 7.15
CA THR A 65 -6.62 6.32 6.50
C THR A 65 -6.96 7.18 5.27
N LEU A 66 -8.25 7.40 4.98
CA LEU A 66 -8.67 8.08 3.75
C LEU A 66 -8.11 9.49 3.59
N ASN A 67 -7.92 10.21 4.70
CA ASN A 67 -7.42 11.58 4.66
C ASN A 67 -5.97 11.67 5.11
N ASP A 68 -5.26 10.56 5.12
CA ASP A 68 -3.86 10.52 5.51
C ASP A 68 -2.98 10.19 4.32
N ASP A 69 -1.73 10.55 4.40
CA ASP A 69 -0.74 10.27 3.36
C ASP A 69 0.34 9.36 3.91
N ILE A 70 0.95 8.56 3.03
CA ILE A 70 2.09 7.73 3.39
C ILE A 70 3.36 8.57 3.23
N THR A 71 4.20 8.59 4.25
CA THR A 71 5.56 9.09 4.15
C THR A 71 6.54 7.95 4.40
N TYR A 72 7.79 8.13 4.03
CA TYR A 72 8.80 7.10 4.17
C TYR A 72 10.02 7.66 4.91
N THR A 73 10.55 6.88 5.84
CA THR A 73 11.81 7.23 6.51
C THR A 73 12.98 7.14 5.53
N ALA A 74 14.16 7.60 5.95
CA ALA A 74 15.37 7.47 5.13
C ALA A 74 15.68 6.00 4.80
N GLU A 75 15.27 5.06 5.66
CA GLU A 75 15.44 3.63 5.43
C GLU A 75 14.32 3.05 4.57
N GLY A 76 13.34 3.85 4.18
CA GLY A 76 12.23 3.39 3.36
C GLY A 76 11.05 2.82 4.12
N LYS A 77 11.00 2.98 5.44
CA LYS A 77 9.90 2.49 6.26
C LYS A 77 8.68 3.40 6.11
N PRO A 78 7.49 2.85 5.82
CA PRO A 78 6.29 3.67 5.65
C PRO A 78 5.68 4.11 6.98
N HIS A 79 5.14 5.32 6.97
CA HIS A 79 4.40 5.88 8.09
C HIS A 79 3.20 6.66 7.57
N LEU A 80 2.17 6.78 8.39
CA LEU A 80 1.06 7.69 8.11
C LEU A 80 1.42 9.09 8.61
N LEU A 81 1.35 10.07 7.71
CA LEU A 81 1.78 11.44 7.99
C LEU A 81 1.02 12.06 9.17
N ARG A 82 -0.29 11.84 9.22
CA ARG A 82 -1.15 12.40 10.27
C ARG A 82 -1.33 11.47 11.45
N LYS A 83 -0.61 10.37 11.45
CA LYS A 83 -0.58 9.41 12.56
C LYS A 83 -1.96 8.89 12.94
N SER A 84 -2.82 8.64 11.93
CA SER A 84 -4.14 8.07 12.15
C SER A 84 -4.07 6.63 12.66
N GLY A 85 -2.89 6.03 12.65
CA GLY A 85 -2.65 4.68 13.13
C GLY A 85 -1.27 4.21 12.70
N HIS A 86 -1.09 2.90 12.76
CA HIS A 86 0.17 2.25 12.40
C HIS A 86 -0.04 1.41 11.16
N ILE A 87 0.92 1.44 10.24
CA ILE A 87 0.87 0.64 9.02
C ILE A 87 2.13 -0.19 8.86
N SER A 88 1.99 -1.28 8.12
CA SER A 88 3.10 -2.08 7.64
C SER A 88 2.79 -2.50 6.22
N ILE A 89 3.80 -2.50 5.35
CA ILE A 89 3.65 -2.84 3.95
C ILE A 89 4.68 -3.90 3.60
N SER A 90 4.23 -4.95 2.94
CA SER A 90 5.11 -6.00 2.42
C SER A 90 4.69 -6.33 1.00
N HIS A 91 5.65 -6.73 0.18
CA HIS A 91 5.34 -7.08 -1.20
C HIS A 91 6.19 -8.25 -1.68
N THR A 92 5.60 -8.98 -2.61
CA THR A 92 6.32 -9.96 -3.42
C THR A 92 6.30 -9.46 -4.87
N LYS A 93 6.79 -10.26 -5.79
CA LYS A 93 6.72 -9.94 -7.21
C LYS A 93 5.28 -9.67 -7.69
N GLU A 94 4.30 -10.36 -7.11
CA GLU A 94 2.92 -10.35 -7.60
C GLU A 94 1.91 -9.71 -6.65
N TRP A 95 2.27 -9.49 -5.39
CA TRP A 95 1.32 -9.04 -4.38
C TRP A 95 1.88 -7.90 -3.54
N VAL A 96 0.98 -7.02 -3.12
CA VAL A 96 1.26 -6.03 -2.09
C VAL A 96 0.29 -6.29 -0.94
N ALA A 97 0.81 -6.33 0.27
CA ALA A 97 0.01 -6.46 1.48
C ALA A 97 0.19 -5.21 2.33
N VAL A 98 -0.92 -4.63 2.76
CA VAL A 98 -0.91 -3.47 3.65
C VAL A 98 -1.69 -3.84 4.90
N ALA A 99 -1.09 -3.62 6.07
CA ALA A 99 -1.74 -3.84 7.35
C ALA A 99 -1.87 -2.51 8.08
N TYR A 100 -2.97 -2.34 8.78
CA TYR A 100 -3.27 -1.13 9.54
C TYR A 100 -3.82 -1.51 10.92
N HIS A 101 -3.38 -0.80 11.94
CA HIS A 101 -3.96 -0.88 13.28
C HIS A 101 -4.07 0.53 13.86
N PRO A 102 -5.23 0.89 14.45
CA PRO A 102 -5.41 2.27 14.94
C PRO A 102 -4.54 2.62 16.13
N PHE A 103 -4.14 1.65 16.95
CA PHE A 103 -3.49 1.95 18.22
C PHE A 103 -2.13 1.29 18.42
N LEU A 104 -1.90 0.14 17.80
CA LEU A 104 -0.70 -0.68 18.08
C LEU A 104 0.19 -0.78 16.86
N PRO A 105 1.52 -0.76 17.05
CA PRO A 105 2.43 -1.08 15.95
C PRO A 105 2.11 -2.46 15.38
N ILE A 106 2.19 -2.58 14.07
CA ILE A 106 1.84 -3.81 13.37
C ILE A 106 2.93 -4.12 12.35
N GLY A 107 3.15 -5.41 12.13
CA GLY A 107 4.04 -5.89 11.09
C GLY A 107 3.33 -6.92 10.23
N ILE A 108 3.63 -6.93 8.94
CA ILE A 108 3.12 -7.92 8.02
C ILE A 108 4.25 -8.32 7.07
N ASP A 109 4.24 -9.58 6.70
CA ASP A 109 5.17 -10.10 5.71
C ASP A 109 4.45 -11.10 4.84
N ILE A 110 4.72 -11.05 3.53
CA ILE A 110 4.21 -12.03 2.58
C ILE A 110 5.37 -12.62 1.80
N GLU A 111 5.27 -13.90 1.50
CA GLU A 111 6.33 -14.62 0.80
C GLU A 111 5.73 -15.52 -0.28
N ARG A 112 6.51 -15.75 -1.32
CA ARG A 112 6.16 -16.73 -2.34
C ARG A 112 6.52 -18.11 -1.81
N ILE A 113 5.61 -19.06 -2.01
CA ILE A 113 5.77 -20.44 -1.56
C ILE A 113 5.80 -21.35 -2.78
N GLY A 114 6.64 -22.35 -2.74
CA GLY A 114 6.69 -23.37 -3.78
C GLY A 114 7.63 -23.07 -4.93
N GLU A 115 8.53 -22.15 -4.75
CA GLU A 115 9.50 -21.78 -5.78
C GLU A 115 10.88 -22.36 -5.51
#